data_e0889808cf664fae9dc6017e697d820b
#
_entry.id   e0889808cf664fae9dc6017e697d820b
#
_cell.length_a   1.000
_cell.length_b   1.000
_cell.length_c   1.000
_cell.angle_alpha   90.00
_cell.angle_beta   90.00
_cell.angle_gamma   90.00
#
_symmetry.space_group_name_H-M   'P 1'
#
loop_
_entity.id
_entity.type
_entity.pdbx_description
1 polymer ?
#
loop_
_entity_poly.entity_id
_entity_poly.type
_entity_poly.pdbx_seq_one_letter_code
_entity_poly.pdbx_strand_id
1 'polypeptide(L)'
;KKYWKDFSGSINISTFRSCKNISGISDPKFIPEEIFFSDIEPTLNNTSSVSFLTYKSFYTKWFSNNCFPSCYFHNVDGEFLDQELNSISFSDVEKIIKELKYPVVFKPNRDTYGGAGVFFPKSQEELLNHLNGRKNFVVQEKIIQHPFFNEFNPVGLNTIRVCLYRSVSDNKIHVLNCTLRMGVGGSLDNVTSGGIACYIDGSGRLNGVSIDKYGKKFQFHPDSGISFSKNIPFFSELIESSINISSQIFYTRLMSLDFSLDINRTWRPIEVNLFDNTIYFAQNAGVPFLGVFTDEVVEYCKKNHWALFLTNRG
;
A
#
# COMPACT_ATOMS: atom_id res chain seq x y z
N LYS A 1 2.92 25.96 -11.38
CA LYS A 1 2.06 26.94 -10.69
C LYS A 1 0.63 27.03 -11.28
N LYS A 2 0.47 26.99 -12.62
CA LYS A 2 -0.85 27.18 -13.27
C LYS A 2 -1.89 26.15 -12.80
N TYR A 3 -1.54 24.89 -12.65
CA TYR A 3 -2.45 23.81 -12.23
C TYR A 3 -2.96 23.97 -10.80
N TRP A 4 -2.08 24.35 -9.89
CA TRP A 4 -2.34 24.27 -8.45
C TRP A 4 -2.71 25.61 -7.80
N LYS A 5 -2.74 26.69 -8.59
CA LYS A 5 -2.99 28.05 -8.08
C LYS A 5 -4.37 28.22 -7.45
N ASP A 6 -5.33 27.45 -7.93
CA ASP A 6 -6.72 27.57 -7.47
C ASP A 6 -6.98 26.85 -6.14
N PHE A 7 -6.03 26.01 -5.69
CA PHE A 7 -6.10 25.32 -4.39
C PHE A 7 -5.36 26.10 -3.29
N SER A 8 -4.32 26.84 -3.64
CA SER A 8 -3.56 27.61 -2.67
C SER A 8 -3.03 28.90 -3.28
N GLY A 9 -3.18 30.02 -2.56
CA GLY A 9 -2.61 31.32 -2.93
C GLY A 9 -1.09 31.35 -2.99
N SER A 10 -0.42 30.47 -2.21
CA SER A 10 1.03 30.27 -2.26
C SER A 10 1.34 28.79 -2.45
N ILE A 11 1.98 28.44 -3.56
CA ILE A 11 2.39 27.08 -3.85
C ILE A 11 3.83 26.86 -3.38
N ASN A 12 4.02 25.90 -2.49
CA ASN A 12 5.37 25.45 -2.13
C ASN A 12 6.02 24.77 -3.35
N ILE A 13 7.17 25.31 -3.75
CA ILE A 13 7.91 24.81 -4.92
C ILE A 13 8.88 23.67 -4.57
N SER A 14 8.94 23.25 -3.30
CA SER A 14 9.87 22.20 -2.84
C SER A 14 9.67 20.89 -3.56
N THR A 15 8.40 20.45 -3.73
CA THR A 15 8.07 19.24 -4.49
C THR A 15 8.66 19.27 -5.90
N PHE A 16 8.46 20.37 -6.65
CA PHE A 16 8.96 20.49 -8.02
C PHE A 16 10.50 20.49 -8.07
N ARG A 17 11.15 21.13 -7.08
CA ARG A 17 12.62 21.15 -6.97
C ARG A 17 13.15 19.75 -6.64
N SER A 18 12.55 19.06 -5.69
CA SER A 18 12.93 17.69 -5.31
C SER A 18 12.77 16.73 -6.48
N CYS A 19 11.63 16.72 -7.14
CA CYS A 19 11.39 15.89 -8.32
C CYS A 19 12.40 16.17 -9.44
N LYS A 20 12.68 17.46 -9.73
CA LYS A 20 13.68 17.85 -10.72
C LYS A 20 15.09 17.39 -10.34
N ASN A 21 15.49 17.55 -9.08
CA ASN A 21 16.81 17.14 -8.61
C ASN A 21 16.98 15.61 -8.63
N ILE A 22 15.91 14.88 -8.32
CA ILE A 22 15.94 13.42 -8.26
C ILE A 22 15.77 12.81 -9.66
N SER A 23 14.75 13.17 -10.43
CA SER A 23 14.47 12.57 -11.74
C SER A 23 15.11 13.28 -12.93
N GLY A 24 15.48 14.54 -12.77
CA GLY A 24 15.85 15.43 -13.88
C GLY A 24 14.65 16.03 -14.62
N ILE A 25 13.43 15.60 -14.31
CA ILE A 25 12.20 16.01 -15.00
C ILE A 25 11.54 17.19 -14.28
N SER A 26 11.00 18.10 -15.07
CA SER A 26 10.14 19.19 -14.58
C SER A 26 8.79 19.06 -15.26
N ASP A 27 7.75 18.75 -14.48
CA ASP A 27 6.39 18.62 -14.99
C ASP A 27 5.44 19.48 -14.13
N PRO A 28 4.62 20.37 -14.73
CA PRO A 28 3.65 21.18 -13.99
C PRO A 28 2.53 20.33 -13.34
N LYS A 29 2.36 19.08 -13.74
CA LYS A 29 1.39 18.12 -13.20
C LYS A 29 1.89 17.40 -11.94
N PHE A 30 3.15 17.59 -11.52
CA PHE A 30 3.58 17.15 -10.20
C PHE A 30 2.73 17.86 -9.14
N ILE A 31 2.17 17.07 -8.22
CA ILE A 31 1.27 17.56 -7.18
C ILE A 31 2.12 18.01 -5.99
N PRO A 32 2.01 19.26 -5.53
CA PRO A 32 2.56 19.66 -4.25
C PRO A 32 1.96 18.81 -3.12
N GLU A 33 2.82 18.31 -2.22
CA GLU A 33 2.40 17.36 -1.19
C GLU A 33 1.31 17.95 -0.27
N GLU A 34 1.45 19.23 0.08
CA GLU A 34 0.45 19.95 0.86
C GLU A 34 -0.93 19.98 0.18
N ILE A 35 -0.98 20.23 -1.14
CA ILE A 35 -2.24 20.26 -1.91
C ILE A 35 -2.83 18.85 -2.02
N PHE A 36 -1.97 17.84 -2.16
CA PHE A 36 -2.47 16.47 -2.22
C PHE A 36 -3.22 16.10 -0.94
N PHE A 37 -2.60 16.29 0.22
CA PHE A 37 -3.18 15.88 1.50
C PHE A 37 -4.29 16.81 2.01
N SER A 38 -4.25 18.12 1.68
CA SER A 38 -5.29 19.05 2.13
C SER A 38 -6.51 19.12 1.22
N ASP A 39 -6.34 18.90 -0.08
CA ASP A 39 -7.39 19.20 -1.07
C ASP A 39 -7.74 18.00 -1.96
N ILE A 40 -6.77 17.34 -2.56
CA ILE A 40 -7.02 16.32 -3.60
C ILE A 40 -7.52 15.02 -2.96
N GLU A 41 -6.74 14.39 -2.09
CA GLU A 41 -7.11 13.13 -1.49
C GLU A 41 -8.38 13.22 -0.64
N PRO A 42 -8.57 14.22 0.26
CA PRO A 42 -9.81 14.36 1.01
C PRO A 42 -11.05 14.61 0.15
N THR A 43 -10.89 15.23 -1.03
CA THR A 43 -12.01 15.44 -1.95
C THR A 43 -12.37 14.18 -2.72
N LEU A 44 -11.38 13.40 -3.14
CA LEU A 44 -11.58 12.11 -3.81
C LEU A 44 -12.12 11.03 -2.87
N ASN A 45 -11.71 11.08 -1.60
CA ASN A 45 -12.01 10.08 -0.56
C ASN A 45 -12.69 10.76 0.65
N ASN A 46 -13.76 11.50 0.42
CA ASN A 46 -14.38 12.39 1.42
C ASN A 46 -15.31 11.68 2.42
N THR A 47 -15.29 10.35 2.48
CA THR A 47 -16.16 9.59 3.37
C THR A 47 -15.39 8.70 4.31
N SER A 48 -15.82 8.67 5.57
CA SER A 48 -15.36 7.67 6.55
C SER A 48 -16.07 6.31 6.39
N SER A 49 -17.07 6.21 5.53
CA SER A 49 -17.90 4.98 5.39
C SER A 49 -17.11 3.74 5.01
N VAL A 50 -15.95 3.89 4.36
CA VAL A 50 -15.07 2.78 3.98
C VAL A 50 -13.90 2.54 4.94
N SER A 51 -13.83 3.28 6.03
CA SER A 51 -12.71 3.17 7.00
C SER A 51 -12.57 1.76 7.58
N PHE A 52 -13.66 0.98 7.66
CA PHE A 52 -13.60 -0.41 8.11
C PHE A 52 -12.73 -1.30 7.19
N LEU A 53 -12.55 -0.96 5.91
CA LEU A 53 -11.68 -1.68 4.98
C LEU A 53 -10.18 -1.43 5.23
N THR A 54 -9.82 -0.55 6.14
CA THR A 54 -8.44 -0.44 6.64
C THR A 54 -8.13 -1.51 7.68
N TYR A 55 -9.15 -2.17 8.24
CA TYR A 55 -8.99 -3.27 9.18
C TYR A 55 -8.76 -4.59 8.46
N LYS A 56 -7.60 -5.19 8.66
CA LYS A 56 -7.17 -6.44 7.99
C LYS A 56 -8.08 -7.62 8.28
N SER A 57 -8.76 -7.63 9.43
CA SER A 57 -9.73 -8.66 9.80
C SER A 57 -10.91 -8.78 8.83
N PHE A 58 -11.26 -7.71 8.12
CA PHE A 58 -12.45 -7.74 7.27
C PHE A 58 -12.16 -8.12 5.81
N TYR A 59 -10.90 -8.27 5.42
CA TYR A 59 -10.53 -8.52 4.02
C TYR A 59 -11.16 -9.80 3.46
N THR A 60 -11.08 -10.91 4.21
CA THR A 60 -11.61 -12.20 3.76
C THR A 60 -13.13 -12.23 3.65
N LYS A 61 -13.83 -11.38 4.42
CA LYS A 61 -15.31 -11.25 4.35
C LYS A 61 -15.77 -10.32 3.22
N TRP A 62 -15.01 -9.25 2.99
CA TRP A 62 -15.41 -8.23 2.03
C TRP A 62 -15.02 -8.59 0.60
N PHE A 63 -13.77 -9.03 0.39
CA PHE A 63 -13.27 -9.30 -0.95
C PHE A 63 -13.60 -10.73 -1.37
N SER A 64 -14.35 -10.85 -2.47
CA SER A 64 -14.49 -12.11 -3.20
C SER A 64 -13.17 -12.44 -3.90
N ASN A 65 -12.82 -13.70 -4.05
CA ASN A 65 -11.52 -14.20 -4.50
C ASN A 65 -10.46 -14.09 -3.39
N ASN A 66 -10.39 -15.15 -2.61
CA ASN A 66 -9.58 -15.26 -1.40
C ASN A 66 -8.07 -15.37 -1.72
N CYS A 67 -7.51 -14.29 -2.30
CA CYS A 67 -6.07 -14.19 -2.57
C CYS A 67 -5.29 -13.57 -1.39
N PHE A 68 -5.98 -13.01 -0.39
CA PHE A 68 -5.35 -12.53 0.83
C PHE A 68 -4.69 -13.68 1.60
N PRO A 69 -3.62 -13.41 2.39
CA PRO A 69 -3.04 -14.42 3.28
C PRO A 69 -4.11 -14.98 4.23
N SER A 70 -4.13 -16.31 4.39
CA SER A 70 -5.10 -16.98 5.26
C SER A 70 -4.95 -16.52 6.70
N CYS A 71 -6.02 -16.05 7.32
CA CYS A 71 -6.05 -15.69 8.73
C CYS A 71 -6.40 -16.93 9.55
N TYR A 72 -5.69 -17.15 10.64
CA TYR A 72 -5.98 -18.25 11.56
C TYR A 72 -6.99 -17.83 12.61
N PHE A 73 -6.82 -16.63 13.14
CA PHE A 73 -7.76 -16.00 14.07
C PHE A 73 -7.48 -14.50 14.17
N HIS A 74 -8.44 -13.78 14.74
CA HIS A 74 -8.40 -12.33 14.93
C HIS A 74 -8.65 -11.99 16.39
N ASN A 75 -8.23 -10.79 16.79
CA ASN A 75 -8.74 -10.14 17.98
C ASN A 75 -9.28 -8.77 17.58
N VAL A 76 -10.55 -8.52 17.85
CA VAL A 76 -11.20 -7.24 17.58
C VAL A 76 -11.82 -6.75 18.88
N ASP A 77 -11.36 -5.60 19.35
CA ASP A 77 -11.77 -4.97 20.61
C ASP A 77 -11.65 -5.88 21.87
N GLY A 78 -10.79 -6.90 21.78
CA GLY A 78 -10.55 -7.85 22.87
C GLY A 78 -11.30 -9.17 22.71
N GLU A 79 -12.22 -9.26 21.74
CA GLU A 79 -12.92 -10.50 21.39
C GLU A 79 -12.08 -11.31 20.39
N PHE A 80 -11.95 -12.62 20.63
CA PHE A 80 -11.33 -13.54 19.69
C PHE A 80 -12.33 -14.05 18.68
N LEU A 81 -11.93 -14.04 17.42
CA LEU A 81 -12.75 -14.47 16.29
C LEU A 81 -11.97 -15.47 15.45
N ASP A 82 -12.65 -16.47 14.91
CA ASP A 82 -12.09 -17.39 13.93
C ASP A 82 -11.89 -16.74 12.54
N GLN A 83 -11.48 -17.51 11.55
CA GLN A 83 -11.25 -17.00 10.18
C GLN A 83 -12.52 -16.51 9.49
N GLU A 84 -13.70 -16.99 9.91
CA GLU A 84 -15.02 -16.56 9.43
C GLU A 84 -15.62 -15.42 10.25
N LEU A 85 -14.88 -14.89 11.22
CA LEU A 85 -15.30 -13.86 12.17
C LEU A 85 -16.42 -14.29 13.13
N ASN A 86 -16.52 -15.58 13.45
CA ASN A 86 -17.36 -16.05 14.55
C ASN A 86 -16.59 -15.92 15.86
N SER A 87 -17.30 -15.58 16.95
CA SER A 87 -16.71 -15.50 18.28
C SER A 87 -16.24 -16.88 18.76
N ILE A 88 -15.01 -16.94 19.28
CA ILE A 88 -14.40 -18.15 19.84
C ILE A 88 -13.79 -17.88 21.21
N SER A 89 -13.71 -18.94 22.03
CA SER A 89 -13.07 -18.84 23.34
C SER A 89 -11.54 -18.80 23.24
N PHE A 90 -10.86 -18.31 24.28
CA PHE A 90 -9.41 -18.39 24.34
C PHE A 90 -8.89 -19.84 24.31
N SER A 91 -9.65 -20.79 24.89
CA SER A 91 -9.34 -22.21 24.81
C SER A 91 -9.35 -22.74 23.35
N ASP A 92 -10.21 -22.20 22.50
CA ASP A 92 -10.21 -22.57 21.07
C ASP A 92 -9.03 -21.92 20.34
N VAL A 93 -8.67 -20.68 20.70
CA VAL A 93 -7.44 -20.04 20.21
C VAL A 93 -6.20 -20.88 20.57
N GLU A 94 -6.11 -21.39 21.81
CA GLU A 94 -5.00 -22.28 22.20
C GLU A 94 -4.93 -23.57 21.40
N LYS A 95 -6.07 -24.15 21.02
CA LYS A 95 -6.12 -25.32 20.13
C LYS A 95 -5.59 -24.96 18.74
N ILE A 96 -6.06 -23.85 18.16
CA ILE A 96 -5.57 -23.35 16.87
C ILE A 96 -4.03 -23.17 16.93
N ILE A 97 -3.53 -22.48 17.94
CA ILE A 97 -2.09 -22.19 18.11
C ILE A 97 -1.24 -23.47 18.13
N LYS A 98 -1.74 -24.55 18.75
CA LYS A 98 -1.03 -25.85 18.79
C LYS A 98 -0.87 -26.50 17.41
N GLU A 99 -1.80 -26.24 16.50
CA GLU A 99 -1.83 -26.83 15.16
C GLU A 99 -1.11 -25.99 14.10
N LEU A 100 -0.70 -24.73 14.43
CA LEU A 100 -0.06 -23.83 13.48
C LEU A 100 1.29 -24.33 13.01
N LYS A 101 1.56 -24.12 11.72
CA LYS A 101 2.89 -24.27 11.13
C LYS A 101 3.65 -22.96 11.23
N TYR A 102 4.66 -22.92 12.05
CA TYR A 102 5.51 -21.75 12.26
C TYR A 102 6.61 -21.60 11.20
N PRO A 103 7.09 -20.36 10.90
CA PRO A 103 6.66 -19.11 11.50
C PRO A 103 5.32 -18.62 10.94
N VAL A 104 4.56 -17.90 11.79
CA VAL A 104 3.33 -17.19 11.42
C VAL A 104 3.56 -15.68 11.41
N VAL A 105 2.58 -14.90 10.95
CA VAL A 105 2.61 -13.44 11.03
C VAL A 105 1.59 -12.97 12.07
N PHE A 106 2.07 -12.24 13.07
CA PHE A 106 1.25 -11.45 13.97
C PHE A 106 1.36 -9.98 13.57
N LYS A 107 0.24 -9.30 13.37
CA LYS A 107 0.24 -7.87 13.03
C LYS A 107 -0.97 -7.14 13.60
N PRO A 108 -0.83 -5.85 13.95
CA PRO A 108 -1.98 -5.01 14.27
C PRO A 108 -3.01 -5.03 13.15
N ASN A 109 -4.29 -4.90 13.51
CA ASN A 109 -5.40 -4.96 12.58
C ASN A 109 -5.39 -3.76 11.60
N ARG A 110 -4.90 -2.59 12.05
CA ARG A 110 -4.71 -1.38 11.25
C ARG A 110 -3.49 -0.59 11.72
N ASP A 111 -3.20 0.54 11.06
CA ASP A 111 -2.20 1.54 11.47
C ASP A 111 -0.79 0.96 11.65
N THR A 112 -0.39 0.05 10.76
CA THR A 112 0.94 -0.58 10.77
C THR A 112 1.97 0.22 9.98
N TYR A 113 1.97 1.54 10.13
CA TYR A 113 2.91 2.43 9.45
C TYR A 113 4.35 1.90 9.55
N GLY A 114 4.95 1.60 8.40
CA GLY A 114 6.31 1.09 8.36
C GLY A 114 6.50 -0.33 8.89
N GLY A 115 5.44 -1.12 9.03
CA GLY A 115 5.50 -2.46 9.63
C GLY A 115 5.59 -2.45 11.16
N ALA A 116 5.26 -1.33 11.81
CA ALA A 116 5.25 -1.24 13.26
C ALA A 116 4.32 -2.29 13.88
N GLY A 117 4.82 -3.04 14.85
CA GLY A 117 4.05 -4.08 15.53
C GLY A 117 3.84 -5.38 14.72
N VAL A 118 4.49 -5.52 13.56
CA VAL A 118 4.50 -6.78 12.81
C VAL A 118 5.60 -7.68 13.37
N PHE A 119 5.23 -8.91 13.76
CA PHE A 119 6.14 -9.90 14.32
C PHE A 119 6.00 -11.22 13.55
N PHE A 120 7.04 -12.04 13.62
CA PHE A 120 7.11 -13.34 12.97
C PHE A 120 7.40 -14.45 13.99
N PRO A 121 6.43 -14.76 14.88
CA PRO A 121 6.62 -15.82 15.88
C PRO A 121 7.04 -17.13 15.24
N LYS A 122 8.10 -17.73 15.81
CA LYS A 122 8.70 -18.99 15.33
C LYS A 122 8.26 -20.19 16.15
N SER A 123 7.51 -19.97 17.23
CA SER A 123 6.98 -20.99 18.12
C SER A 123 5.66 -20.59 18.73
N GLN A 124 4.96 -21.55 19.31
CA GLN A 124 3.76 -21.34 20.10
C GLN A 124 4.02 -20.37 21.26
N GLU A 125 5.12 -20.54 21.97
CA GLU A 125 5.49 -19.70 23.11
C GLU A 125 5.68 -18.23 22.71
N GLU A 126 6.43 -17.98 21.61
CA GLU A 126 6.59 -16.62 21.09
C GLU A 126 5.26 -16.00 20.71
N LEU A 127 4.36 -16.76 20.06
CA LEU A 127 3.04 -16.25 19.70
C LEU A 127 2.21 -15.91 20.93
N LEU A 128 2.13 -16.79 21.92
CA LEU A 128 1.41 -16.53 23.18
C LEU A 128 1.93 -15.29 23.89
N ASN A 129 3.25 -15.07 23.92
CA ASN A 129 3.85 -13.86 24.49
C ASN A 129 3.39 -12.60 23.73
N HIS A 130 3.20 -12.66 22.42
CA HIS A 130 2.68 -11.54 21.64
C HIS A 130 1.18 -11.29 21.86
N LEU A 131 0.39 -12.30 22.20
CA LEU A 131 -1.04 -12.12 22.49
C LEU A 131 -1.29 -11.42 23.82
N ASN A 132 -0.39 -11.58 24.80
CA ASN A 132 -0.60 -11.11 26.15
C ASN A 132 -0.79 -9.59 26.23
N GLY A 133 -1.95 -9.16 26.73
CA GLY A 133 -2.31 -7.75 26.91
C GLY A 133 -2.56 -6.96 25.61
N ARG A 134 -2.51 -7.60 24.45
CA ARG A 134 -2.74 -6.94 23.15
C ARG A 134 -4.16 -7.16 22.64
N LYS A 135 -4.67 -6.15 21.94
CA LYS A 135 -5.97 -6.16 21.25
C LYS A 135 -5.79 -5.69 19.82
N ASN A 136 -6.81 -5.92 19.01
CA ASN A 136 -6.91 -5.43 17.62
C ASN A 136 -5.74 -5.90 16.74
N PHE A 137 -5.64 -7.21 16.57
CA PHE A 137 -4.61 -7.86 15.75
C PHE A 137 -5.17 -9.01 14.92
N VAL A 138 -4.38 -9.45 13.94
CA VAL A 138 -4.61 -10.67 13.17
C VAL A 138 -3.39 -11.58 13.26
N VAL A 139 -3.65 -12.88 13.29
CA VAL A 139 -2.62 -13.93 13.14
C VAL A 139 -2.90 -14.66 11.84
N GLN A 140 -1.90 -14.68 10.94
CA GLN A 140 -2.07 -15.21 9.61
C GLN A 140 -0.86 -16.00 9.12
N GLU A 141 -1.02 -16.70 8.00
CA GLU A 141 0.08 -17.39 7.34
C GLU A 141 1.20 -16.43 6.95
N LYS A 142 2.44 -16.93 6.96
CA LYS A 142 3.58 -16.22 6.40
C LYS A 142 3.69 -16.54 4.91
N ILE A 143 3.66 -15.53 4.07
CA ILE A 143 3.91 -15.67 2.63
C ILE A 143 5.35 -16.14 2.41
N ILE A 144 5.51 -17.23 1.65
CA ILE A 144 6.79 -17.65 1.11
C ILE A 144 6.98 -16.92 -0.21
N GLN A 145 7.90 -15.97 -0.21
CA GLN A 145 8.14 -15.07 -1.33
C GLN A 145 8.69 -15.78 -2.55
N HIS A 146 8.27 -15.36 -3.74
CA HIS A 146 8.79 -15.87 -5.02
C HIS A 146 10.30 -15.62 -5.19
N PRO A 147 11.07 -16.54 -5.76
CA PRO A 147 12.53 -16.44 -5.92
C PRO A 147 13.01 -15.15 -6.58
N PHE A 148 12.28 -14.60 -7.55
CA PHE A 148 12.61 -13.33 -8.20
C PHE A 148 12.82 -12.19 -7.19
N PHE A 149 11.96 -12.08 -6.17
CA PHE A 149 12.07 -11.05 -5.16
C PHE A 149 13.13 -11.37 -4.09
N ASN A 150 13.38 -12.67 -3.85
CA ASN A 150 14.47 -13.08 -2.97
C ASN A 150 15.85 -12.67 -3.50
N GLU A 151 16.00 -12.48 -4.81
CA GLU A 151 17.24 -11.95 -5.37
C GLU A 151 17.57 -10.55 -4.85
N PHE A 152 16.55 -9.72 -4.63
CA PHE A 152 16.73 -8.37 -4.06
C PHE A 152 16.91 -8.42 -2.54
N ASN A 153 15.93 -8.97 -1.84
CA ASN A 153 15.97 -9.09 -0.37
C ASN A 153 15.32 -10.41 0.07
N PRO A 154 16.13 -11.43 0.45
CA PRO A 154 15.61 -12.72 0.91
C PRO A 154 15.11 -12.70 2.37
N VAL A 155 15.47 -11.67 3.14
CA VAL A 155 15.17 -11.61 4.58
C VAL A 155 13.78 -11.07 4.84
N GLY A 156 13.40 -10.02 4.11
CA GLY A 156 12.10 -9.35 4.20
C GLY A 156 11.21 -9.65 3.01
N LEU A 157 9.91 -9.45 3.21
CA LEU A 157 8.94 -9.52 2.12
C LEU A 157 9.07 -8.25 1.28
N ASN A 158 9.31 -8.39 -0.02
CA ASN A 158 9.29 -7.27 -0.96
C ASN A 158 7.86 -7.10 -1.47
N THR A 159 7.41 -5.86 -1.57
CA THR A 159 6.03 -5.57 -1.97
C THR A 159 5.96 -4.66 -3.19
N ILE A 160 4.91 -4.81 -3.98
CA ILE A 160 4.56 -3.85 -5.01
C ILE A 160 3.33 -3.07 -4.54
N ARG A 161 3.49 -1.75 -4.43
CA ARG A 161 2.36 -0.83 -4.25
C ARG A 161 1.78 -0.50 -5.60
N VAL A 162 0.51 -0.78 -5.79
CA VAL A 162 -0.27 -0.40 -6.97
C VAL A 162 -1.21 0.71 -6.56
N CYS A 163 -1.05 1.90 -7.14
CA CYS A 163 -1.96 3.03 -6.94
C CYS A 163 -3.03 3.03 -8.01
N LEU A 164 -4.30 3.13 -7.61
CA LEU A 164 -5.46 3.05 -8.49
C LEU A 164 -6.40 4.24 -8.28
N TYR A 165 -7.07 4.60 -9.35
CA TYR A 165 -8.03 5.68 -9.37
C TYR A 165 -9.33 5.25 -10.04
N ARG A 166 -10.45 5.47 -9.38
CA ARG A 166 -11.79 5.37 -9.97
C ARG A 166 -12.13 6.69 -10.63
N SER A 167 -12.08 6.74 -11.96
CA SER A 167 -12.30 7.96 -12.73
C SER A 167 -13.68 8.57 -12.45
N VAL A 168 -13.72 9.89 -12.36
CA VAL A 168 -14.98 10.64 -12.23
C VAL A 168 -15.72 10.75 -13.55
N SER A 169 -15.04 10.55 -14.69
CA SER A 169 -15.62 10.63 -16.03
C SER A 169 -16.29 9.34 -16.46
N ASP A 170 -15.63 8.18 -16.28
CA ASP A 170 -16.13 6.90 -16.78
C ASP A 170 -16.47 5.89 -15.66
N ASN A 171 -16.20 6.23 -14.41
CA ASN A 171 -16.38 5.41 -13.20
C ASN A 171 -15.63 4.07 -13.21
N LYS A 172 -14.64 3.90 -14.10
CA LYS A 172 -13.78 2.72 -14.18
C LYS A 172 -12.57 2.87 -13.27
N ILE A 173 -12.01 1.71 -12.90
CA ILE A 173 -10.74 1.66 -12.17
C ILE A 173 -9.59 1.70 -13.16
N HIS A 174 -8.67 2.62 -12.93
CA HIS A 174 -7.43 2.78 -13.69
C HIS A 174 -6.23 2.66 -12.77
N VAL A 175 -5.18 1.99 -13.23
CA VAL A 175 -3.89 1.95 -12.53
C VAL A 175 -3.15 3.26 -12.86
N LEU A 176 -2.77 3.98 -11.83
CA LEU A 176 -2.00 5.22 -11.94
C LEU A 176 -0.51 4.95 -12.05
N ASN A 177 0.00 4.15 -11.13
CA ASN A 177 1.43 3.79 -11.06
C ASN A 177 1.66 2.56 -10.19
N CYS A 178 2.82 1.93 -10.39
CA CYS A 178 3.29 0.80 -9.62
C CYS A 178 4.71 1.06 -9.10
N THR A 179 5.01 0.59 -7.89
CA THR A 179 6.31 0.77 -7.25
C THR A 179 6.72 -0.48 -6.48
N LEU A 180 7.88 -1.05 -6.81
CA LEU A 180 8.51 -2.10 -6.02
C LEU A 180 9.18 -1.47 -4.79
N ARG A 181 8.87 -2.00 -3.61
CA ARG A 181 9.42 -1.59 -2.32
C ARG A 181 10.24 -2.73 -1.75
N MET A 182 11.44 -2.43 -1.27
CA MET A 182 12.43 -3.42 -0.82
C MET A 182 13.10 -2.95 0.47
N GLY A 183 13.31 -3.87 1.40
CA GLY A 183 14.10 -3.59 2.59
C GLY A 183 15.60 -3.53 2.28
N VAL A 184 16.36 -2.79 3.08
CA VAL A 184 17.82 -2.69 3.04
C VAL A 184 18.36 -2.83 4.46
N GLY A 185 19.50 -3.50 4.62
CA GLY A 185 20.16 -3.66 5.93
C GLY A 185 19.33 -4.45 6.95
N GLY A 186 18.51 -5.41 6.48
CA GLY A 186 17.62 -6.19 7.34
C GLY A 186 16.32 -5.49 7.72
N SER A 187 16.04 -4.31 7.16
CA SER A 187 14.76 -3.61 7.34
C SER A 187 13.63 -4.29 6.57
N LEU A 188 12.38 -3.99 6.97
CA LEU A 188 11.20 -4.32 6.17
C LEU A 188 11.18 -3.49 4.88
N ASP A 189 10.30 -3.82 3.95
CA ASP A 189 10.16 -3.16 2.64
C ASP A 189 9.76 -1.66 2.69
N ASN A 190 9.49 -1.14 3.88
CA ASN A 190 9.03 0.24 4.03
C ASN A 190 10.19 1.24 3.88
N VAL A 191 10.04 2.16 2.91
CA VAL A 191 11.02 3.20 2.62
C VAL A 191 11.25 4.14 3.80
N THR A 192 10.24 4.43 4.61
CA THR A 192 10.37 5.28 5.82
C THR A 192 11.22 4.62 6.89
N SER A 193 11.27 3.28 6.92
CA SER A 193 12.07 2.48 7.87
C SER A 193 13.45 2.10 7.32
N GLY A 194 13.90 2.70 6.21
CA GLY A 194 15.22 2.48 5.62
C GLY A 194 15.23 1.65 4.35
N GLY A 195 14.07 1.23 3.83
CA GLY A 195 13.95 0.58 2.54
C GLY A 195 14.13 1.53 1.36
N ILE A 196 14.04 0.96 0.16
CA ILE A 196 14.14 1.67 -1.13
C ILE A 196 12.95 1.34 -2.02
N ALA A 197 12.64 2.24 -2.95
CA ALA A 197 11.54 2.10 -3.88
C ALA A 197 12.03 2.25 -5.33
N CYS A 198 11.57 1.35 -6.22
CA CYS A 198 11.84 1.40 -7.64
C CYS A 198 10.52 1.49 -8.42
N TYR A 199 10.38 2.50 -9.27
CA TYR A 199 9.22 2.67 -10.13
C TYR A 199 9.13 1.56 -11.16
N ILE A 200 7.91 1.13 -11.47
CA ILE A 200 7.60 0.11 -12.49
C ILE A 200 6.78 0.80 -13.58
N ASP A 201 7.23 0.70 -14.81
CA ASP A 201 6.51 1.26 -15.94
C ASP A 201 5.26 0.42 -16.32
N GLY A 202 4.46 0.93 -17.26
CA GLY A 202 3.22 0.27 -17.71
C GLY A 202 3.42 -1.10 -18.37
N SER A 203 4.64 -1.47 -18.73
CA SER A 203 4.99 -2.80 -19.27
C SER A 203 5.44 -3.80 -18.17
N GLY A 204 5.53 -3.37 -16.93
CA GLY A 204 6.03 -4.16 -15.81
C GLY A 204 7.54 -4.13 -15.66
N ARG A 205 8.26 -3.21 -16.34
CA ARG A 205 9.70 -3.08 -16.25
C ARG A 205 10.09 -2.10 -15.14
N LEU A 206 11.07 -2.49 -14.34
CA LEU A 206 11.73 -1.59 -13.39
C LEU A 206 12.47 -0.48 -14.15
N ASN A 207 12.37 0.76 -13.69
CA ASN A 207 12.94 1.92 -14.38
C ASN A 207 14.47 2.08 -14.25
N GLY A 208 15.15 1.08 -13.68
CA GLY A 208 16.62 1.03 -13.57
C GLY A 208 17.21 1.75 -12.36
N VAL A 209 16.41 2.48 -11.59
CA VAL A 209 16.88 3.26 -10.44
C VAL A 209 15.89 3.11 -9.27
N SER A 210 16.38 2.74 -8.10
CA SER A 210 15.63 2.86 -6.87
C SER A 210 16.04 4.09 -6.07
N ILE A 211 15.17 4.50 -5.15
CA ILE A 211 15.31 5.73 -4.38
C ILE A 211 14.98 5.44 -2.91
N ASP A 212 15.78 5.97 -1.97
CA ASP A 212 15.42 5.98 -0.56
C ASP A 212 14.55 7.20 -0.19
N LYS A 213 14.17 7.30 1.08
CA LYS A 213 13.35 8.42 1.59
C LYS A 213 14.03 9.81 1.49
N TYR A 214 15.34 9.86 1.30
CA TYR A 214 16.10 11.10 1.15
C TYR A 214 16.35 11.47 -0.31
N GLY A 215 15.89 10.65 -1.26
CA GLY A 215 16.12 10.85 -2.68
C GLY A 215 17.47 10.34 -3.18
N LYS A 216 18.23 9.60 -2.37
CA LYS A 216 19.47 8.95 -2.80
C LYS A 216 19.13 7.84 -3.80
N LYS A 217 19.84 7.83 -4.91
CA LYS A 217 19.63 6.91 -6.03
C LYS A 217 20.55 5.69 -5.92
N PHE A 218 20.02 4.55 -6.32
CA PHE A 218 20.74 3.29 -6.41
C PHE A 218 20.46 2.62 -7.76
N GLN A 219 21.47 2.20 -8.49
CA GLN A 219 21.35 1.41 -9.72
C GLN A 219 21.28 -0.10 -9.42
N PHE A 220 21.74 -0.48 -8.24
CA PHE A 220 21.77 -1.86 -7.75
C PHE A 220 21.24 -1.87 -6.33
N HIS A 221 20.61 -2.96 -5.93
CA HIS A 221 20.17 -3.13 -4.56
C HIS A 221 21.39 -3.11 -3.62
N PRO A 222 21.40 -2.30 -2.55
CA PRO A 222 22.58 -2.08 -1.71
C PRO A 222 23.16 -3.35 -1.09
N ASP A 223 22.32 -4.29 -0.67
CA ASP A 223 22.77 -5.51 -0.01
C ASP A 223 23.11 -6.63 -1.00
N SER A 224 22.29 -6.83 -2.03
CA SER A 224 22.42 -7.97 -2.94
C SER A 224 23.20 -7.66 -4.23
N GLY A 225 23.39 -6.39 -4.56
CA GLY A 225 24.04 -6.00 -5.82
C GLY A 225 23.20 -6.23 -7.08
N ILE A 226 21.94 -6.62 -6.93
CA ILE A 226 21.05 -6.92 -8.08
C ILE A 226 20.61 -5.62 -8.76
N SER A 227 20.70 -5.61 -10.11
CA SER A 227 20.29 -4.50 -10.96
C SER A 227 18.76 -4.35 -11.01
N PHE A 228 18.29 -3.09 -11.09
CA PHE A 228 16.88 -2.76 -11.32
C PHE A 228 16.47 -2.75 -12.81
N SER A 229 17.20 -3.43 -13.67
CA SER A 229 16.89 -3.56 -15.11
C SER A 229 16.15 -4.87 -15.41
N LYS A 230 15.13 -5.20 -14.60
CA LYS A 230 14.37 -6.45 -14.69
C LYS A 230 12.88 -6.18 -14.95
N ASN A 231 12.20 -7.17 -15.51
CA ASN A 231 10.74 -7.17 -15.62
C ASN A 231 10.12 -7.92 -14.43
N ILE A 232 9.04 -7.38 -13.89
CA ILE A 232 8.24 -8.01 -12.85
C ILE A 232 7.55 -9.24 -13.43
N PRO A 233 7.73 -10.44 -12.87
CA PRO A 233 7.03 -11.62 -13.33
C PRO A 233 5.53 -11.52 -13.06
N PHE A 234 4.70 -12.08 -13.94
CA PHE A 234 3.24 -12.11 -13.78
C PHE A 234 2.62 -10.71 -13.55
N PHE A 235 3.15 -9.70 -14.24
CA PHE A 235 2.72 -8.31 -14.03
C PHE A 235 1.28 -8.07 -14.48
N SER A 236 0.84 -8.71 -15.57
CA SER A 236 -0.56 -8.65 -16.04
C SER A 236 -1.55 -9.15 -14.99
N GLU A 237 -1.21 -10.25 -14.32
CA GLU A 237 -2.04 -10.83 -13.26
C GLU A 237 -2.08 -9.94 -12.01
N LEU A 238 -0.98 -9.22 -11.71
CA LEU A 238 -0.97 -8.19 -10.66
C LEU A 238 -1.97 -7.08 -10.97
N ILE A 239 -1.94 -6.56 -12.19
CA ILE A 239 -2.83 -5.49 -12.64
C ILE A 239 -4.29 -5.95 -12.59
N GLU A 240 -4.59 -7.14 -13.11
CA GLU A 240 -5.94 -7.71 -13.09
C GLU A 240 -6.45 -7.91 -11.66
N SER A 241 -5.64 -8.49 -10.79
CA SER A 241 -5.97 -8.68 -9.37
C SER A 241 -6.22 -7.34 -8.67
N SER A 242 -5.40 -6.34 -8.95
CA SER A 242 -5.54 -4.99 -8.39
C SER A 242 -6.85 -4.33 -8.79
N ILE A 243 -7.22 -4.41 -10.07
CA ILE A 243 -8.49 -3.87 -10.60
C ILE A 243 -9.68 -4.62 -9.98
N ASN A 244 -9.61 -5.95 -9.90
CA ASN A 244 -10.66 -6.78 -9.33
C ASN A 244 -10.95 -6.41 -7.87
N ILE A 245 -9.92 -6.35 -7.01
CA ILE A 245 -10.06 -5.94 -5.61
C ILE A 245 -10.62 -4.53 -5.51
N SER A 246 -10.05 -3.58 -6.26
CA SER A 246 -10.47 -2.18 -6.23
C SER A 246 -11.89 -1.96 -6.73
N SER A 247 -12.40 -2.82 -7.62
CA SER A 247 -13.78 -2.74 -8.10
C SER A 247 -14.80 -2.98 -7.01
N GLN A 248 -14.43 -3.70 -5.96
CA GLN A 248 -15.26 -4.02 -4.79
C GLN A 248 -15.21 -2.94 -3.69
N ILE A 249 -14.38 -1.89 -3.86
CA ILE A 249 -14.27 -0.77 -2.94
C ILE A 249 -15.11 0.39 -3.49
N PHE A 250 -16.15 0.76 -2.76
CA PHE A 250 -17.08 1.83 -3.11
C PHE A 250 -16.82 3.07 -2.26
N TYR A 251 -17.42 4.19 -2.61
CA TYR A 251 -17.35 5.47 -1.89
C TYR A 251 -15.95 6.08 -1.72
N THR A 252 -14.99 5.58 -2.49
CA THR A 252 -13.64 6.15 -2.56
C THR A 252 -13.16 6.09 -4.02
N ARG A 253 -12.35 7.03 -4.42
CA ARG A 253 -11.84 7.13 -5.80
C ARG A 253 -10.36 6.88 -5.90
N LEU A 254 -9.61 7.10 -4.85
CA LEU A 254 -8.17 6.88 -4.81
C LEU A 254 -7.86 5.78 -3.79
N MET A 255 -7.05 4.80 -4.19
CA MET A 255 -6.67 3.68 -3.33
C MET A 255 -5.30 3.14 -3.73
N SER A 256 -4.60 2.55 -2.77
CA SER A 256 -3.37 1.81 -3.02
C SER A 256 -3.46 0.43 -2.40
N LEU A 257 -2.98 -0.56 -3.14
CA LEU A 257 -2.90 -1.95 -2.70
C LEU A 257 -1.44 -2.38 -2.63
N ASP A 258 -1.05 -3.03 -1.54
CA ASP A 258 0.27 -3.62 -1.40
C ASP A 258 0.19 -5.12 -1.67
N PHE A 259 0.98 -5.60 -2.61
CA PHE A 259 1.03 -7.01 -3.02
C PHE A 259 2.41 -7.61 -2.83
N SER A 260 2.46 -8.90 -2.56
CA SER A 260 3.66 -9.73 -2.73
C SER A 260 3.35 -10.94 -3.59
N LEU A 261 4.30 -11.37 -4.40
CA LEU A 261 4.19 -12.61 -5.18
C LEU A 261 4.68 -13.78 -4.33
N ASP A 262 3.86 -14.81 -4.19
CA ASP A 262 4.23 -16.02 -3.45
C ASP A 262 4.96 -17.06 -4.33
N ILE A 263 5.50 -18.08 -3.68
CA ILE A 263 6.21 -19.20 -4.33
C ILE A 263 5.33 -19.96 -5.34
N ASN A 264 4.01 -19.91 -5.19
CA ASN A 264 3.04 -20.54 -6.08
C ASN A 264 2.66 -19.64 -7.27
N ARG A 265 3.36 -18.52 -7.46
CA ARG A 265 3.12 -17.52 -8.51
C ARG A 265 1.77 -16.81 -8.37
N THR A 266 1.27 -16.71 -7.15
CA THR A 266 0.02 -16.00 -6.84
C THR A 266 0.34 -14.64 -6.21
N TRP A 267 -0.25 -13.59 -6.76
CA TRP A 267 -0.18 -12.26 -6.14
C TRP A 267 -1.08 -12.21 -4.92
N ARG A 268 -0.45 -12.01 -3.76
CA ARG A 268 -1.09 -11.95 -2.44
C ARG A 268 -1.20 -10.51 -1.98
N PRO A 269 -2.41 -9.91 -1.97
CA PRO A 269 -2.61 -8.58 -1.41
C PRO A 269 -2.40 -8.64 0.10
N ILE A 270 -1.66 -7.66 0.62
CA ILE A 270 -1.26 -7.62 2.04
C ILE A 270 -2.03 -6.55 2.79
N GLU A 271 -2.28 -5.43 2.08
CA GLU A 271 -2.89 -4.24 2.66
C GLU A 271 -3.66 -3.43 1.63
N VAL A 272 -4.78 -2.87 2.08
CA VAL A 272 -5.60 -1.90 1.34
C VAL A 272 -5.43 -0.54 2.02
N ASN A 273 -4.95 0.45 1.27
CA ASN A 273 -4.74 1.81 1.74
C ASN A 273 -5.72 2.74 1.03
N LEU A 274 -6.62 3.36 1.80
CA LEU A 274 -7.65 4.26 1.30
C LEU A 274 -7.37 5.73 1.65
N PHE A 275 -6.38 5.97 2.49
CA PHE A 275 -5.96 7.29 2.97
C PHE A 275 -4.43 7.31 3.07
N ASP A 276 -3.85 8.50 3.12
CA ASP A 276 -2.42 8.73 3.21
C ASP A 276 -1.63 8.08 2.05
N ASN A 277 -2.18 8.17 0.83
CA ASN A 277 -1.55 7.60 -0.35
C ASN A 277 -0.24 8.32 -0.68
N THR A 278 0.79 7.54 -0.96
CA THR A 278 2.14 8.04 -1.22
C THR A 278 2.30 8.50 -2.66
N ILE A 279 2.44 9.80 -2.90
CA ILE A 279 2.58 10.37 -4.25
C ILE A 279 4.04 10.45 -4.74
N TYR A 280 4.99 10.52 -3.83
CA TYR A 280 6.38 10.85 -4.17
C TYR A 280 7.11 9.74 -4.92
N PHE A 281 6.72 8.47 -4.83
CA PHE A 281 7.39 7.39 -5.55
C PHE A 281 7.36 7.59 -7.07
N ALA A 282 6.19 7.86 -7.63
CA ALA A 282 6.04 8.15 -9.04
C ALA A 282 6.70 9.49 -9.41
N GLN A 283 6.48 10.54 -8.61
CA GLN A 283 6.97 11.89 -8.91
C GLN A 283 8.50 11.98 -8.83
N ASN A 284 9.13 11.28 -7.88
CA ASN A 284 10.58 11.18 -7.82
C ASN A 284 11.19 10.34 -8.96
N ALA A 285 10.39 9.48 -9.59
CA ALA A 285 10.77 8.80 -10.83
C ALA A 285 10.52 9.66 -12.09
N GLY A 286 10.00 10.88 -11.93
CA GLY A 286 9.72 11.82 -13.02
C GLY A 286 8.34 11.63 -13.67
N VAL A 287 7.44 10.89 -13.02
CA VAL A 287 6.09 10.59 -13.52
C VAL A 287 5.06 11.31 -12.65
N PRO A 288 4.18 12.16 -13.21
CA PRO A 288 3.08 12.74 -12.45
C PRO A 288 2.20 11.66 -11.83
N PHE A 289 1.88 11.80 -10.54
CA PHE A 289 1.16 10.76 -9.78
C PHE A 289 -0.17 10.36 -10.41
N LEU A 290 -0.97 11.34 -10.85
CA LEU A 290 -2.26 11.12 -11.52
C LEU A 290 -2.14 10.89 -13.03
N GLY A 291 -0.94 11.06 -13.61
CA GLY A 291 -0.70 10.85 -15.03
C GLY A 291 -1.66 11.64 -15.92
N VAL A 292 -2.33 10.91 -16.82
CA VAL A 292 -3.31 11.49 -17.77
C VAL A 292 -4.58 12.01 -17.08
N PHE A 293 -4.88 11.54 -15.89
CA PHE A 293 -6.07 11.93 -15.11
C PHE A 293 -5.90 13.24 -14.34
N THR A 294 -4.72 13.89 -14.40
CA THR A 294 -4.46 15.11 -13.62
C THR A 294 -5.48 16.21 -13.90
N ASP A 295 -5.81 16.46 -15.16
CA ASP A 295 -6.75 17.52 -15.53
C ASP A 295 -8.16 17.22 -15.04
N GLU A 296 -8.63 15.99 -15.18
CA GLU A 296 -9.91 15.50 -14.72
C GLU A 296 -10.05 15.66 -13.19
N VAL A 297 -9.04 15.22 -12.44
CA VAL A 297 -9.04 15.29 -10.97
C VAL A 297 -9.01 16.73 -10.48
N VAL A 298 -8.20 17.59 -11.09
CA VAL A 298 -8.12 19.01 -10.75
C VAL A 298 -9.47 19.69 -10.95
N GLU A 299 -10.11 19.47 -12.09
CA GLU A 299 -11.46 20.00 -12.40
C GLU A 299 -12.51 19.51 -11.39
N TYR A 300 -12.48 18.21 -11.10
CA TYR A 300 -13.40 17.61 -10.13
C TYR A 300 -13.22 18.20 -8.72
N CYS A 301 -11.96 18.27 -8.24
CA CYS A 301 -11.66 18.76 -6.90
C CYS A 301 -11.98 20.25 -6.73
N LYS A 302 -11.84 21.06 -7.77
CA LYS A 302 -12.29 22.46 -7.73
C LYS A 302 -13.81 22.61 -7.55
N LYS A 303 -14.58 21.76 -8.19
CA LYS A 303 -16.06 21.80 -8.18
C LYS A 303 -16.65 21.13 -6.93
N ASN A 304 -15.97 20.13 -6.38
CA ASN A 304 -16.48 19.26 -5.34
C ASN A 304 -15.55 19.24 -4.11
N HIS A 305 -14.90 20.36 -3.80
CA HIS A 305 -13.96 20.43 -2.69
C HIS A 305 -14.63 19.97 -1.38
N TRP A 306 -13.94 19.08 -0.65
CA TRP A 306 -14.50 18.46 0.55
C TRP A 306 -15.05 19.45 1.59
N ALA A 307 -14.42 20.63 1.72
CA ALA A 307 -14.86 21.67 2.64
C ALA A 307 -16.25 22.24 2.28
N LEU A 308 -16.69 22.17 1.02
CA LEU A 308 -18.03 22.62 0.61
C LEU A 308 -19.14 21.77 1.23
N PHE A 309 -18.84 20.50 1.57
CA PHE A 309 -19.82 19.60 2.21
C PHE A 309 -19.96 19.86 3.71
N LEU A 310 -18.98 20.52 4.34
CA LEU A 310 -19.07 20.89 5.75
C LEU A 310 -20.03 22.08 5.97
N THR A 311 -20.13 22.99 5.00
CA THR A 311 -20.98 24.19 5.08
C THR A 311 -22.47 23.88 4.85
N ASN A 312 -22.80 22.74 4.26
CA ASN A 312 -24.19 22.32 3.97
C ASN A 312 -24.81 21.44 5.06
N ARG A 313 -24.13 21.22 6.19
CA ARG A 313 -24.64 20.48 7.35
C ARG A 313 -25.04 21.39 8.53
N GLY A 314 -25.17 22.68 8.28
CA GLY A 314 -25.69 23.67 9.23
C GLY A 314 -27.20 23.89 9.12
#